data_423a9d90519f410229b8da2aa3ce1de2
#
_entry.id   423a9d90519f410229b8da2aa3ce1de2
#
_cell.length_a   1.000
_cell.length_b   1.000
_cell.length_c   1.000
_cell.angle_alpha   90.00
_cell.angle_beta   90.00
_cell.angle_gamma   90.00
#
_symmetry.space_group_name_H-M   'P 1'
#
loop_
_entity.id
_entity.type
_entity.pdbx_description
1 polymer ?
#
loop_
_entity_poly.entity_id
_entity_poly.type
_entity_poly.pdbx_seq_one_letter_code
_entity_poly.pdbx_strand_id
1 'polypeptide(L)'
;MRTSSNTASAPEHERGSALIAAVALTVVFAALAILTIQLVLNSAFLQRSVIDDARLDAAFRTSFAEALYQAGNDARRVGFDAPITARYDVGTIEARFRSPSGRLDINAASPLLLRLVLDAAGAADADALAAAISDWRDGDDLRGNRGAERAEYEALGLAPPANRPFRDEAELAQVLGMTDAVLACLRGEVTVSTHAAAPDLRFATPWLREALNPGSAQRSSVIEADATAPRLPPVTLDSGDLLALDLRVVEGMATGRAVAVLVRFTGDPRDPFWIQDWRDGPGAPVCPQVIT
;
A
#
# COMPACT_ATOMS: atom_id res chain seq x y z
N MET A 1 49.94 70.19 53.80
CA MET A 1 49.72 69.52 52.51
C MET A 1 48.57 68.50 52.73
N ARG A 2 47.35 68.88 52.33
CA ARG A 2 46.18 67.98 52.42
C ARG A 2 45.88 67.47 51.01
N THR A 3 46.03 66.19 50.79
CA THR A 3 45.63 65.51 49.56
C THR A 3 44.15 65.15 49.68
N SER A 4 43.34 65.79 48.87
CA SER A 4 41.89 65.50 48.75
C SER A 4 41.70 64.35 47.80
N SER A 5 41.24 63.17 48.31
CA SER A 5 40.83 62.03 47.52
C SER A 5 39.43 62.27 47.00
N ASN A 6 39.37 62.53 45.67
CA ASN A 6 38.09 62.66 44.95
C ASN A 6 37.57 61.28 44.59
N THR A 7 36.64 60.73 45.36
CA THR A 7 35.88 59.54 45.01
C THR A 7 34.74 59.96 44.11
N ALA A 8 34.91 59.79 42.77
CA ALA A 8 33.87 59.97 41.84
C ALA A 8 32.86 58.83 41.99
N SER A 9 31.68 59.16 42.50
CA SER A 9 30.51 58.28 42.55
C SER A 9 29.97 58.14 41.13
N ALA A 10 29.97 56.93 40.58
CA ALA A 10 29.36 56.65 39.29
C ALA A 10 27.84 56.95 39.33
N PRO A 11 27.25 57.53 38.31
CA PRO A 11 25.85 57.94 38.29
C PRO A 11 24.91 56.70 38.38
N GLU A 12 23.89 56.81 39.23
CA GLU A 12 22.89 55.73 39.51
C GLU A 12 22.18 55.21 38.22
N HIS A 13 22.11 56.02 37.18
CA HIS A 13 21.52 55.62 35.88
C HIS A 13 22.33 54.53 35.14
N GLU A 14 23.63 54.40 35.35
CA GLU A 14 24.43 53.34 34.71
C GLU A 14 24.19 51.95 35.33
N ARG A 15 23.79 51.88 36.60
CA ARG A 15 23.52 50.62 37.28
C ARG A 15 22.21 49.96 36.79
N GLY A 16 21.20 50.77 36.47
CA GLY A 16 19.92 50.27 35.93
C GLY A 16 20.03 49.74 34.51
N SER A 17 20.82 50.41 33.64
CA SER A 17 21.01 49.97 32.26
C SER A 17 21.84 48.71 32.16
N ALA A 18 22.83 48.53 33.02
CA ALA A 18 23.62 47.27 33.08
C ALA A 18 22.80 46.05 33.50
N LEU A 19 21.86 46.21 34.43
CA LEU A 19 20.97 45.15 34.85
C LEU A 19 20.02 44.73 33.72
N ILE A 20 19.42 45.69 33.02
CA ILE A 20 18.54 45.43 31.85
C ILE A 20 19.34 44.72 30.75
N ALA A 21 20.54 45.18 30.45
CA ALA A 21 21.39 44.54 29.46
C ALA A 21 21.77 43.08 29.85
N ALA A 22 22.07 42.85 31.13
CA ALA A 22 22.36 41.49 31.63
C ALA A 22 21.15 40.56 31.52
N VAL A 23 19.95 41.05 31.88
CA VAL A 23 18.71 40.25 31.74
C VAL A 23 18.39 40.01 30.27
N ALA A 24 18.51 41.01 29.40
CA ALA A 24 18.30 40.81 27.96
C ALA A 24 19.27 39.78 27.38
N LEU A 25 20.54 39.82 27.78
CA LEU A 25 21.55 38.87 27.32
C LEU A 25 21.26 37.44 27.81
N THR A 26 20.81 37.27 29.07
CA THR A 26 20.42 35.96 29.59
C THR A 26 19.22 35.37 28.84
N VAL A 27 18.21 36.21 28.49
CA VAL A 27 17.07 35.78 27.70
C VAL A 27 17.48 35.34 26.30
N VAL A 28 18.40 36.09 25.66
CA VAL A 28 18.93 35.70 24.33
C VAL A 28 19.69 34.37 24.41
N PHE A 29 20.56 34.19 25.41
CA PHE A 29 21.27 32.92 25.58
C PHE A 29 20.33 31.76 25.90
N ALA A 30 19.31 31.98 26.70
CA ALA A 30 18.29 30.97 26.96
C ALA A 30 17.53 30.57 25.70
N ALA A 31 17.15 31.57 24.88
CA ALA A 31 16.47 31.33 23.61
C ALA A 31 17.36 30.52 22.63
N LEU A 32 18.65 30.88 22.52
CA LEU A 32 19.60 30.15 21.69
C LEU A 32 19.82 28.70 22.20
N ALA A 33 19.91 28.53 23.50
CA ALA A 33 20.03 27.18 24.09
C ALA A 33 18.79 26.32 23.79
N ILE A 34 17.59 26.86 23.91
CA ILE A 34 16.35 26.15 23.57
C ILE A 34 16.36 25.79 22.07
N LEU A 35 16.71 26.74 21.20
CA LEU A 35 16.76 26.50 19.75
C LEU A 35 17.75 25.36 19.40
N THR A 36 18.93 25.36 19.97
CA THR A 36 19.95 24.30 19.74
C THR A 36 19.45 22.95 20.25
N ILE A 37 18.81 22.88 21.41
CA ILE A 37 18.21 21.64 21.92
C ILE A 37 17.13 21.13 20.98
N GLN A 38 16.24 21.98 20.47
CA GLN A 38 15.21 21.59 19.51
C GLN A 38 15.80 21.04 18.20
N LEU A 39 16.84 21.67 17.67
CA LEU A 39 17.55 21.18 16.48
C LEU A 39 18.16 19.81 16.69
N VAL A 40 18.80 19.57 17.83
CA VAL A 40 19.40 18.27 18.17
C VAL A 40 18.32 17.19 18.34
N LEU A 41 17.23 17.49 19.04
CA LEU A 41 16.13 16.54 19.24
C LEU A 41 15.47 16.17 17.92
N ASN A 42 15.22 17.16 17.05
CA ASN A 42 14.64 16.90 15.72
C ASN A 42 15.58 16.06 14.85
N SER A 43 16.88 16.33 14.85
CA SER A 43 17.84 15.54 14.08
C SER A 43 17.92 14.09 14.59
N ALA A 44 17.91 13.88 15.89
CA ALA A 44 17.92 12.56 16.50
C ALA A 44 16.64 11.74 16.19
N PHE A 45 15.49 12.42 16.17
CA PHE A 45 14.22 11.81 15.77
C PHE A 45 14.23 11.35 14.31
N LEU A 46 14.69 12.22 13.39
CA LEU A 46 14.79 11.89 11.96
C LEU A 46 15.79 10.75 11.72
N GLN A 47 16.92 10.72 12.41
CA GLN A 47 17.89 9.64 12.29
C GLN A 47 17.31 8.29 12.75
N ARG A 48 16.54 8.27 13.84
CA ARG A 48 15.89 7.04 14.32
C ARG A 48 14.87 6.53 13.30
N SER A 49 14.03 7.40 12.75
CA SER A 49 13.05 7.05 11.75
C SER A 49 13.72 6.40 10.51
N VAL A 50 14.81 6.96 10.01
CA VAL A 50 15.55 6.40 8.86
C VAL A 50 16.15 5.02 9.20
N ILE A 51 16.70 4.85 10.40
CA ILE A 51 17.27 3.56 10.84
C ILE A 51 16.15 2.51 10.97
N ASP A 52 15.02 2.87 11.55
CA ASP A 52 13.91 1.96 11.76
C ASP A 52 13.26 1.55 10.43
N ASP A 53 13.12 2.48 9.47
CA ASP A 53 12.66 2.18 8.11
C ASP A 53 13.63 1.24 7.37
N ALA A 54 14.95 1.47 7.50
CA ALA A 54 15.97 0.60 6.91
C ALA A 54 15.98 -0.82 7.51
N ARG A 55 15.77 -0.94 8.81
CA ARG A 55 15.64 -2.25 9.48
C ARG A 55 14.39 -2.99 9.01
N LEU A 56 13.30 -2.27 8.88
CA LEU A 56 12.05 -2.84 8.40
C LEU A 56 12.16 -3.32 6.94
N ASP A 57 12.78 -2.54 6.06
CA ASP A 57 13.04 -2.95 4.66
C ASP A 57 13.94 -4.20 4.62
N ALA A 58 15.00 -4.24 5.42
CA ALA A 58 15.86 -5.41 5.53
C ALA A 58 15.11 -6.66 6.01
N ALA A 59 14.21 -6.50 6.98
CA ALA A 59 13.38 -7.60 7.48
C ALA A 59 12.39 -8.09 6.42
N PHE A 60 11.76 -7.19 5.66
CA PHE A 60 10.90 -7.58 4.53
C PHE A 60 11.69 -8.33 3.44
N ARG A 61 12.87 -7.85 3.05
CA ARG A 61 13.73 -8.55 2.07
C ARG A 61 14.17 -9.93 2.54
N THR A 62 14.49 -10.06 3.82
CA THR A 62 14.86 -11.36 4.40
C THR A 62 13.67 -12.31 4.44
N SER A 63 12.50 -11.83 4.88
CA SER A 63 11.26 -12.62 4.89
C SER A 63 10.83 -13.05 3.48
N PHE A 64 11.00 -12.18 2.50
CA PHE A 64 10.78 -12.50 1.09
C PHE A 64 11.70 -13.63 0.61
N ALA A 65 13.01 -13.50 0.86
CA ALA A 65 13.98 -14.52 0.44
C ALA A 65 13.73 -15.87 1.12
N GLU A 66 13.40 -15.85 2.41
CA GLU A 66 13.08 -17.05 3.18
C GLU A 66 11.81 -17.73 2.67
N ALA A 67 10.75 -16.96 2.40
CA ALA A 67 9.50 -17.49 1.85
C ALA A 67 9.71 -18.14 0.49
N LEU A 68 10.47 -17.48 -0.42
CA LEU A 68 10.78 -18.06 -1.73
C LEU A 68 11.68 -19.31 -1.62
N TYR A 69 12.63 -19.31 -0.69
CA TYR A 69 13.49 -20.48 -0.44
C TYR A 69 12.66 -21.68 0.04
N GLN A 70 11.74 -21.47 0.96
CA GLN A 70 10.83 -22.52 1.43
C GLN A 70 9.93 -23.03 0.30
N ALA A 71 9.38 -22.13 -0.52
CA ALA A 71 8.60 -22.51 -1.70
C ALA A 71 9.41 -23.29 -2.73
N GLY A 72 10.68 -22.93 -2.93
CA GLY A 72 11.56 -23.59 -3.90
C GLY A 72 12.03 -24.99 -3.47
N ASN A 73 12.21 -25.20 -2.16
CA ASN A 73 12.68 -26.49 -1.61
C ASN A 73 11.60 -27.58 -1.65
N ASP A 74 10.33 -27.22 -1.64
CA ASP A 74 9.23 -28.18 -1.68
C ASP A 74 8.83 -28.55 -3.13
N ALA A 75 9.82 -28.79 -3.98
CA ALA A 75 9.68 -29.22 -5.37
C ALA A 75 8.81 -28.25 -6.23
N ARG A 76 9.02 -26.95 -6.07
CA ARG A 76 8.27 -25.86 -6.74
C ARG A 76 6.77 -25.85 -6.40
N ARG A 77 6.39 -26.42 -5.26
CA ARG A 77 5.00 -26.39 -4.79
C ARG A 77 4.80 -25.25 -3.83
N VAL A 78 3.97 -24.31 -4.20
CA VAL A 78 3.61 -23.18 -3.37
C VAL A 78 2.27 -23.44 -2.70
N GLY A 79 2.26 -23.42 -1.37
CA GLY A 79 1.03 -23.47 -0.59
C GLY A 79 0.44 -22.06 -0.45
N PHE A 80 -0.83 -21.90 -0.79
CA PHE A 80 -1.56 -20.63 -0.66
C PHE A 80 -2.39 -20.58 0.63
N ASP A 81 -2.47 -21.69 1.37
CA ASP A 81 -3.40 -21.85 2.48
C ASP A 81 -2.90 -21.28 3.80
N ALA A 82 -1.61 -21.31 4.05
CA ALA A 82 -1.04 -20.89 5.31
C ALA A 82 0.07 -19.83 5.10
N PRO A 83 0.10 -18.80 5.95
CA PRO A 83 1.21 -17.85 5.93
C PRO A 83 2.49 -18.48 6.47
N ILE A 84 3.63 -18.02 5.97
CA ILE A 84 4.93 -18.26 6.55
C ILE A 84 5.18 -17.12 7.52
N THR A 85 5.45 -17.45 8.79
CA THR A 85 5.65 -16.45 9.82
C THR A 85 7.08 -16.51 10.34
N ALA A 86 7.76 -15.36 10.34
CA ALA A 86 9.13 -15.24 10.87
C ALA A 86 9.24 -14.05 11.83
N ARG A 87 10.10 -14.19 12.85
CA ARG A 87 10.32 -13.16 13.86
C ARG A 87 11.67 -12.48 13.65
N TYR A 88 11.65 -11.15 13.61
CA TYR A 88 12.80 -10.28 13.46
C TYR A 88 12.89 -9.30 14.63
N ASP A 89 13.97 -8.51 14.70
CA ASP A 89 14.14 -7.45 15.71
C ASP A 89 13.07 -6.35 15.62
N VAL A 90 12.54 -6.08 14.42
CA VAL A 90 11.47 -5.12 14.16
C VAL A 90 10.06 -5.67 14.48
N GLY A 91 9.92 -6.99 14.68
CA GLY A 91 8.65 -7.66 14.97
C GLY A 91 8.46 -8.95 14.21
N THR A 92 7.22 -9.41 14.15
CA THR A 92 6.81 -10.63 13.44
C THR A 92 6.27 -10.26 12.06
N ILE A 93 6.83 -10.84 11.01
CA ILE A 93 6.38 -10.69 9.63
C ILE A 93 5.68 -11.97 9.19
N GLU A 94 4.49 -11.81 8.65
CA GLU A 94 3.73 -12.84 7.97
C GLU A 94 3.91 -12.67 6.46
N ALA A 95 4.35 -13.73 5.78
CA ALA A 95 4.46 -13.83 4.33
C ALA A 95 3.36 -14.75 3.80
N ARG A 96 2.56 -14.26 2.87
CA ARG A 96 1.45 -15.01 2.27
C ARG A 96 1.58 -15.01 0.76
N PHE A 97 1.64 -16.19 0.17
CA PHE A 97 1.60 -16.34 -1.28
C PHE A 97 0.20 -16.08 -1.81
N ARG A 98 0.14 -15.39 -2.95
CA ARG A 98 -1.09 -15.17 -3.72
C ARG A 98 -0.83 -15.44 -5.18
N SER A 99 -1.79 -16.03 -5.86
CA SER A 99 -1.77 -16.13 -7.31
C SER A 99 -2.40 -14.87 -7.91
N PRO A 100 -1.71 -14.16 -8.80
CA PRO A 100 -2.32 -13.05 -9.53
C PRO A 100 -3.54 -13.50 -10.36
N SER A 101 -3.60 -14.77 -10.76
CA SER A 101 -4.75 -15.31 -11.48
C SER A 101 -6.05 -15.31 -10.68
N GLY A 102 -5.96 -15.21 -9.35
CA GLY A 102 -7.11 -15.03 -8.46
C GLY A 102 -7.66 -13.60 -8.40
N ARG A 103 -7.03 -12.64 -9.09
CA ARG A 103 -7.47 -11.23 -9.14
C ARG A 103 -8.17 -10.92 -10.45
N LEU A 104 -9.08 -9.94 -10.44
CA LEU A 104 -9.74 -9.47 -11.65
C LEU A 104 -8.81 -8.56 -12.45
N ASP A 105 -8.47 -8.94 -13.69
CA ASP A 105 -7.67 -8.10 -14.56
C ASP A 105 -8.51 -6.98 -15.16
N ILE A 106 -8.24 -5.72 -14.75
CA ILE A 106 -9.01 -4.55 -15.18
C ILE A 106 -8.82 -4.22 -16.67
N ASN A 107 -7.77 -4.75 -17.31
CA ASN A 107 -7.56 -4.59 -18.76
C ASN A 107 -8.32 -5.61 -19.60
N ALA A 108 -8.58 -6.80 -19.04
CA ALA A 108 -9.18 -7.91 -19.78
C ALA A 108 -10.63 -8.22 -19.36
N ALA A 109 -11.05 -7.80 -18.16
CA ALA A 109 -12.37 -8.08 -17.62
C ALA A 109 -13.49 -7.47 -18.48
N SER A 110 -14.60 -8.22 -18.62
CA SER A 110 -15.80 -7.69 -19.27
C SER A 110 -16.46 -6.59 -18.42
N PRO A 111 -17.22 -5.64 -19.05
CA PRO A 111 -17.95 -4.63 -18.30
C PRO A 111 -18.90 -5.22 -17.24
N LEU A 112 -19.45 -6.42 -17.49
CA LEU A 112 -20.31 -7.11 -16.53
C LEU A 112 -19.55 -7.51 -15.27
N LEU A 113 -18.34 -8.09 -15.40
CA LEU A 113 -17.53 -8.48 -14.24
C LEU A 113 -17.04 -7.24 -13.48
N LEU A 114 -16.64 -6.18 -14.20
CA LEU A 114 -16.29 -4.90 -13.57
C LEU A 114 -17.46 -4.37 -12.76
N ARG A 115 -18.67 -4.32 -13.34
CA ARG A 115 -19.88 -3.84 -12.65
C ARG A 115 -20.15 -4.63 -11.36
N LEU A 116 -20.10 -5.96 -11.40
CA LEU A 116 -20.35 -6.79 -10.22
C LEU A 116 -19.38 -6.48 -9.08
N VAL A 117 -18.10 -6.36 -9.40
CA VAL A 117 -17.05 -6.08 -8.40
C VAL A 117 -17.18 -4.65 -7.87
N LEU A 118 -17.49 -3.68 -8.72
CA LEU A 118 -17.70 -2.27 -8.34
C LEU A 118 -18.95 -2.09 -7.47
N ASP A 119 -20.03 -2.80 -7.79
CA ASP A 119 -21.26 -2.80 -6.99
C ASP A 119 -20.97 -3.35 -5.58
N ALA A 120 -20.30 -4.49 -5.50
CA ALA A 120 -19.86 -5.08 -4.24
C ALA A 120 -18.88 -4.19 -3.46
N ALA A 121 -18.06 -3.39 -4.15
CA ALA A 121 -17.17 -2.41 -3.53
C ALA A 121 -17.88 -1.14 -3.05
N GLY A 122 -19.19 -1.00 -3.31
CA GLY A 122 -20.00 0.13 -2.87
C GLY A 122 -19.95 1.34 -3.80
N ALA A 123 -19.68 1.13 -5.08
CA ALA A 123 -19.77 2.22 -6.07
C ALA A 123 -21.19 2.74 -6.17
N ALA A 124 -21.37 4.06 -6.10
CA ALA A 124 -22.69 4.70 -6.18
C ALA A 124 -23.42 4.43 -7.52
N ASP A 125 -22.66 4.30 -8.59
CA ASP A 125 -23.12 3.93 -9.93
C ASP A 125 -22.09 2.98 -10.58
N ALA A 126 -22.25 1.69 -10.28
CA ALA A 126 -21.34 0.66 -10.75
C ALA A 126 -21.36 0.49 -12.28
N ASP A 127 -22.52 0.72 -12.92
CA ASP A 127 -22.63 0.66 -14.37
C ASP A 127 -21.85 1.79 -15.05
N ALA A 128 -22.00 3.03 -14.58
CA ALA A 128 -21.28 4.18 -15.13
C ALA A 128 -19.77 4.05 -14.89
N LEU A 129 -19.36 3.59 -13.70
CA LEU A 129 -17.95 3.42 -13.38
C LEU A 129 -17.31 2.28 -14.19
N ALA A 130 -18.01 1.17 -14.40
CA ALA A 130 -17.53 0.06 -15.26
C ALA A 130 -17.39 0.52 -16.72
N ALA A 131 -18.31 1.35 -17.21
CA ALA A 131 -18.22 1.94 -18.54
C ALA A 131 -17.05 2.93 -18.65
N ALA A 132 -16.85 3.80 -17.64
CA ALA A 132 -15.72 4.73 -17.61
C ALA A 132 -14.35 4.00 -17.53
N ILE A 133 -14.25 2.86 -16.82
CA ILE A 133 -13.06 2.00 -16.85
C ILE A 133 -12.83 1.42 -18.24
N SER A 134 -13.90 1.06 -18.95
CA SER A 134 -13.80 0.51 -20.30
C SER A 134 -13.33 1.56 -21.31
N ASP A 135 -13.91 2.76 -21.25
CA ASP A 135 -13.52 3.91 -22.09
C ASP A 135 -12.08 4.37 -21.76
N TRP A 136 -11.67 4.35 -20.48
CA TRP A 136 -10.29 4.69 -20.09
C TRP A 136 -9.24 3.84 -20.81
N ARG A 137 -9.50 2.54 -20.99
CA ARG A 137 -8.52 1.56 -21.48
C ARG A 137 -8.60 1.28 -22.98
N ASP A 138 -9.67 1.67 -23.67
CA ASP A 138 -9.74 1.51 -25.12
C ASP A 138 -8.96 2.61 -25.85
N GLY A 139 -8.84 2.51 -27.17
CA GLY A 139 -7.93 3.35 -27.94
C GLY A 139 -8.60 4.47 -28.71
N ASP A 140 -9.89 4.73 -28.47
CA ASP A 140 -10.63 5.76 -29.18
C ASP A 140 -11.28 6.79 -28.24
N ASP A 141 -11.98 7.80 -28.79
CA ASP A 141 -12.68 8.84 -28.01
C ASP A 141 -14.23 8.64 -28.15
N LEU A 142 -14.69 7.42 -28.43
CA LEU A 142 -16.12 7.13 -28.60
C LEU A 142 -16.73 6.69 -27.27
N ARG A 143 -17.40 7.60 -26.61
CA ARG A 143 -18.05 7.34 -25.33
C ARG A 143 -18.99 6.13 -25.39
N GLY A 144 -18.71 5.11 -24.60
CA GLY A 144 -19.59 4.01 -24.33
C GLY A 144 -20.91 4.44 -23.69
N ASN A 145 -21.90 3.56 -23.68
CA ASN A 145 -23.16 3.83 -22.98
C ASN A 145 -22.88 4.02 -21.48
N ARG A 146 -23.21 5.21 -20.95
CA ARG A 146 -22.92 5.64 -19.57
C ARG A 146 -21.42 5.81 -19.24
N GLY A 147 -20.54 5.70 -20.20
CA GLY A 147 -19.11 5.89 -20.03
C GLY A 147 -18.68 7.35 -19.98
N ALA A 148 -17.38 7.60 -19.95
CA ALA A 148 -16.80 8.92 -19.87
C ALA A 148 -15.53 9.00 -20.71
N GLU A 149 -15.55 9.95 -21.65
CA GLU A 149 -14.44 10.29 -22.52
C GLU A 149 -13.92 11.70 -22.22
N ARG A 150 -13.03 12.19 -23.06
CA ARG A 150 -12.41 13.52 -22.94
C ARG A 150 -13.39 14.63 -22.54
N ALA A 151 -14.55 14.68 -23.16
CA ALA A 151 -15.51 15.76 -22.93
C ALA A 151 -16.06 15.77 -21.50
N GLU A 152 -16.34 14.61 -20.92
CA GLU A 152 -16.84 14.47 -19.56
C GLU A 152 -15.76 14.83 -18.53
N TYR A 153 -14.51 14.44 -18.77
CA TYR A 153 -13.39 14.80 -17.91
C TYR A 153 -13.08 16.29 -17.95
N GLU A 154 -13.01 16.89 -19.14
CA GLU A 154 -12.75 18.32 -19.33
C GLU A 154 -13.85 19.20 -18.71
N ALA A 155 -15.13 18.77 -18.78
CA ALA A 155 -16.24 19.47 -18.16
C ALA A 155 -16.10 19.60 -16.64
N LEU A 156 -15.33 18.71 -16.01
CA LEU A 156 -15.02 18.70 -14.57
C LEU A 156 -13.63 19.24 -14.24
N GLY A 157 -12.87 19.70 -15.24
CA GLY A 157 -11.51 20.17 -15.06
C GLY A 157 -10.50 19.06 -14.74
N LEU A 158 -10.82 17.82 -15.11
CA LEU A 158 -9.97 16.65 -14.92
C LEU A 158 -9.13 16.37 -16.17
N ALA A 159 -8.02 15.64 -15.97
CA ALA A 159 -7.23 15.13 -17.09
C ALA A 159 -8.05 14.10 -17.87
N PRO A 160 -8.00 14.09 -19.22
CA PRO A 160 -8.74 13.14 -20.03
C PRO A 160 -8.29 11.70 -19.80
N PRO A 161 -9.10 10.69 -20.20
CA PRO A 161 -8.72 9.29 -20.08
C PRO A 161 -7.44 9.00 -20.87
N ALA A 162 -6.75 7.94 -20.47
CA ALA A 162 -5.45 7.62 -21.05
C ALA A 162 -5.55 6.97 -22.44
N ASN A 163 -6.72 6.48 -22.84
CA ASN A 163 -7.01 5.76 -24.09
C ASN A 163 -5.96 4.66 -24.39
N ARG A 164 -5.62 3.91 -23.34
CA ARG A 164 -4.69 2.79 -23.36
C ARG A 164 -4.93 1.87 -22.17
N PRO A 165 -4.50 0.60 -22.23
CA PRO A 165 -4.52 -0.29 -21.07
C PRO A 165 -3.85 0.34 -19.84
N PHE A 166 -4.42 0.09 -18.67
CA PHE A 166 -3.83 0.46 -17.38
C PHE A 166 -2.45 -0.18 -17.24
N ARG A 167 -1.48 0.58 -16.78
CA ARG A 167 -0.12 0.11 -16.49
C ARG A 167 0.04 -0.26 -15.01
N ASP A 168 -0.76 0.37 -14.16
CA ASP A 168 -0.78 0.17 -12.73
C ASP A 168 -2.22 0.27 -12.21
N GLU A 169 -2.53 -0.47 -11.16
CA GLU A 169 -3.85 -0.45 -10.51
C GLU A 169 -4.16 0.91 -9.87
N ALA A 170 -3.13 1.69 -9.51
CA ALA A 170 -3.28 3.03 -8.95
C ALA A 170 -3.86 4.04 -9.97
N GLU A 171 -3.75 3.78 -11.27
CA GLU A 171 -4.37 4.62 -12.31
C GLU A 171 -5.90 4.65 -12.19
N LEU A 172 -6.52 3.64 -11.55
CA LEU A 172 -7.95 3.63 -11.24
C LEU A 172 -8.41 4.87 -10.46
N ALA A 173 -7.53 5.47 -9.65
CA ALA A 173 -7.83 6.71 -8.94
C ALA A 173 -8.19 7.89 -9.86
N GLN A 174 -7.78 7.82 -11.13
CA GLN A 174 -8.01 8.88 -12.11
C GLN A 174 -9.30 8.66 -12.92
N VAL A 175 -9.92 7.49 -12.81
CA VAL A 175 -11.15 7.17 -13.54
C VAL A 175 -12.33 7.95 -12.95
N LEU A 176 -13.10 8.57 -13.84
CA LEU A 176 -14.27 9.35 -13.44
C LEU A 176 -15.28 8.50 -12.67
N GLY A 177 -15.68 8.99 -11.49
CA GLY A 177 -16.59 8.27 -10.58
C GLY A 177 -15.91 7.35 -9.58
N MET A 178 -14.59 7.15 -9.66
CA MET A 178 -13.84 6.40 -8.66
C MET A 178 -13.77 7.18 -7.34
N THR A 179 -14.01 6.50 -6.23
CA THR A 179 -13.86 7.07 -4.88
C THR A 179 -12.75 6.38 -4.12
N ASP A 180 -12.18 7.07 -3.12
CA ASP A 180 -11.13 6.49 -2.28
C ASP A 180 -11.59 5.21 -1.58
N ALA A 181 -12.87 5.13 -1.18
CA ALA A 181 -13.44 3.96 -0.53
C ALA A 181 -13.51 2.75 -1.47
N VAL A 182 -13.99 2.95 -2.70
CA VAL A 182 -14.04 1.90 -3.74
C VAL A 182 -12.62 1.47 -4.10
N LEU A 183 -11.71 2.42 -4.32
CA LEU A 183 -10.31 2.14 -4.64
C LEU A 183 -9.62 1.34 -3.52
N ALA A 184 -9.86 1.70 -2.26
CA ALA A 184 -9.30 0.99 -1.11
C ALA A 184 -9.80 -0.46 -1.03
N CYS A 185 -11.05 -0.71 -1.37
CA CYS A 185 -11.60 -2.06 -1.46
C CYS A 185 -10.98 -2.87 -2.62
N LEU A 186 -10.82 -2.25 -3.79
CA LEU A 186 -10.28 -2.92 -4.97
C LEU A 186 -8.79 -3.28 -4.84
N ARG A 187 -8.05 -2.59 -3.95
CA ARG A 187 -6.63 -2.91 -3.70
C ARG A 187 -6.46 -4.36 -3.29
N GLY A 188 -5.67 -5.09 -4.07
CA GLY A 188 -5.42 -6.52 -3.85
C GLY A 188 -6.46 -7.46 -4.47
N GLU A 189 -7.59 -6.95 -4.94
CA GLU A 189 -8.63 -7.72 -5.63
C GLU A 189 -8.51 -7.63 -7.16
N VAL A 190 -7.87 -6.57 -7.66
CA VAL A 190 -7.67 -6.33 -9.10
C VAL A 190 -6.19 -6.44 -9.48
N THR A 191 -5.94 -6.55 -10.77
CA THR A 191 -4.59 -6.62 -11.36
C THR A 191 -4.59 -6.06 -12.78
N VAL A 192 -3.40 -5.82 -13.35
CA VAL A 192 -3.18 -5.45 -14.75
C VAL A 192 -2.29 -6.46 -15.49
N SER A 193 -1.90 -7.56 -14.84
CA SER A 193 -0.77 -8.40 -15.26
C SER A 193 -1.12 -9.79 -15.78
N THR A 194 -2.37 -10.25 -15.62
CA THR A 194 -2.76 -11.62 -15.99
C THR A 194 -3.27 -11.75 -17.42
N HIS A 195 -3.81 -10.67 -17.97
CA HIS A 195 -4.49 -10.65 -19.29
C HIS A 195 -5.63 -11.67 -19.40
N ALA A 196 -6.15 -12.14 -18.28
CA ALA A 196 -7.25 -13.09 -18.21
C ALA A 196 -8.60 -12.38 -18.13
N ALA A 197 -9.55 -12.77 -18.97
CA ALA A 197 -10.88 -12.15 -19.01
C ALA A 197 -11.71 -12.37 -17.72
N ALA A 198 -11.36 -13.40 -16.94
CA ALA A 198 -11.98 -13.68 -15.64
C ALA A 198 -10.92 -14.25 -14.68
N PRO A 199 -11.07 -14.01 -13.36
CA PRO A 199 -10.17 -14.56 -12.36
C PRO A 199 -10.41 -16.07 -12.17
N ASP A 200 -9.36 -16.79 -11.77
CA ASP A 200 -9.49 -18.15 -11.29
C ASP A 200 -10.01 -18.13 -9.86
N LEU A 201 -11.28 -18.49 -9.69
CA LEU A 201 -11.97 -18.43 -8.42
C LEU A 201 -11.36 -19.35 -7.33
N ARG A 202 -10.52 -20.31 -7.70
CA ARG A 202 -9.79 -21.15 -6.73
C ARG A 202 -8.81 -20.31 -5.91
N PHE A 203 -8.21 -19.29 -6.53
CA PHE A 203 -7.21 -18.40 -5.92
C PHE A 203 -7.79 -17.03 -5.53
N ALA A 204 -9.04 -16.75 -5.88
CA ALA A 204 -9.70 -15.50 -5.53
C ALA A 204 -9.97 -15.43 -4.01
N THR A 205 -9.99 -14.22 -3.48
CA THR A 205 -10.38 -13.97 -2.10
C THR A 205 -11.85 -14.40 -1.88
N PRO A 206 -12.25 -14.68 -0.64
CA PRO A 206 -13.67 -14.94 -0.34
C PRO A 206 -14.57 -13.80 -0.79
N TRP A 207 -14.12 -12.54 -0.57
CA TRP A 207 -14.86 -11.36 -0.99
C TRP A 207 -15.04 -11.29 -2.52
N LEU A 208 -13.98 -11.51 -3.30
CA LEU A 208 -14.07 -11.45 -4.77
C LEU A 208 -14.93 -12.58 -5.34
N ARG A 209 -14.87 -13.78 -4.73
CA ARG A 209 -15.75 -14.89 -5.11
C ARG A 209 -17.23 -14.56 -4.89
N GLU A 210 -17.53 -13.91 -3.77
CA GLU A 210 -18.89 -13.47 -3.44
C GLU A 210 -19.35 -12.36 -4.39
N ALA A 211 -18.53 -11.37 -4.62
CA ALA A 211 -18.81 -10.26 -5.53
C ALA A 211 -19.14 -10.75 -6.96
N LEU A 212 -18.44 -11.77 -7.44
CA LEU A 212 -18.62 -12.32 -8.79
C LEU A 212 -19.76 -13.36 -8.88
N ASN A 213 -20.23 -13.88 -7.76
CA ASN A 213 -21.31 -14.86 -7.72
C ASN A 213 -22.29 -14.55 -6.57
N PRO A 214 -23.00 -13.42 -6.66
CA PRO A 214 -23.97 -13.02 -5.67
C PRO A 214 -25.06 -14.10 -5.57
N GLY A 215 -25.27 -14.64 -4.37
CA GLY A 215 -26.17 -15.78 -4.12
C GLY A 215 -25.48 -17.11 -3.81
N SER A 216 -24.14 -17.15 -3.82
CA SER A 216 -23.36 -18.28 -3.30
C SER A 216 -23.15 -18.22 -1.78
N ALA A 217 -23.44 -17.09 -1.14
CA ALA A 217 -23.22 -16.85 0.30
C ALA A 217 -23.85 -17.89 1.20
N GLN A 218 -25.02 -18.37 0.83
CA GLN A 218 -25.71 -19.45 1.56
C GLN A 218 -24.96 -20.78 1.55
N ARG A 219 -24.05 -20.99 0.57
CA ARG A 219 -23.17 -22.16 0.50
C ARG A 219 -21.81 -21.92 1.14
N SER A 220 -21.31 -20.68 1.09
CA SER A 220 -20.00 -20.31 1.68
C SER A 220 -20.02 -20.34 3.20
N SER A 221 -21.11 -19.96 3.85
CA SER A 221 -21.22 -20.03 5.32
C SER A 221 -21.13 -21.47 5.88
N VAL A 222 -21.47 -22.46 5.04
CA VAL A 222 -21.30 -23.88 5.37
C VAL A 222 -19.86 -24.34 5.16
N ILE A 223 -19.13 -23.72 4.24
CA ILE A 223 -17.74 -24.08 3.90
C ILE A 223 -16.75 -23.45 4.88
N GLU A 224 -16.99 -22.22 5.36
CA GLU A 224 -16.13 -21.58 6.38
C GLU A 224 -16.23 -22.23 7.77
N ALA A 225 -17.33 -22.92 8.05
CA ALA A 225 -17.48 -23.66 9.30
C ALA A 225 -16.84 -25.06 9.27
N ASP A 226 -16.42 -25.53 8.10
CA ASP A 226 -15.81 -26.85 7.96
C ASP A 226 -14.27 -26.71 7.87
N ALA A 227 -13.59 -26.98 8.98
CA ALA A 227 -12.14 -27.10 9.06
C ALA A 227 -11.56 -28.20 8.14
N THR A 228 -12.43 -28.95 7.44
CA THR A 228 -12.11 -29.97 6.44
C THR A 228 -12.25 -29.45 5.00
N ALA A 229 -12.47 -28.12 4.78
CA ALA A 229 -12.47 -27.56 3.43
C ALA A 229 -11.21 -28.04 2.67
N PRO A 230 -11.36 -28.57 1.46
CA PRO A 230 -10.22 -29.09 0.72
C PRO A 230 -9.18 -27.97 0.55
N ARG A 231 -8.00 -28.17 1.13
CA ARG A 231 -6.86 -27.26 0.93
C ARG A 231 -6.61 -27.13 -0.54
N LEU A 232 -6.34 -25.91 -1.00
CA LEU A 232 -5.92 -25.67 -2.37
C LEU A 232 -4.74 -26.59 -2.67
N PRO A 233 -4.79 -27.37 -3.76
CA PRO A 233 -3.63 -28.20 -4.12
C PRO A 233 -2.43 -27.29 -4.32
N PRO A 234 -1.22 -27.70 -3.88
CA PRO A 234 -0.02 -26.95 -4.13
C PRO A 234 0.14 -26.77 -5.65
N VAL A 235 0.43 -25.54 -6.07
CA VAL A 235 0.62 -25.20 -7.48
C VAL A 235 2.09 -25.39 -7.83
N THR A 236 2.36 -26.12 -8.90
CA THR A 236 3.70 -26.19 -9.48
C THR A 236 3.94 -24.91 -10.26
N LEU A 237 5.06 -24.25 -10.01
CA LEU A 237 5.46 -23.03 -10.70
C LEU A 237 6.33 -23.39 -11.90
N ASP A 238 5.88 -23.00 -13.08
CA ASP A 238 6.59 -23.17 -14.33
C ASP A 238 7.28 -21.86 -14.76
N SER A 239 8.16 -21.97 -15.76
CA SER A 239 8.81 -20.80 -16.36
C SER A 239 7.76 -19.87 -16.97
N GLY A 240 7.82 -18.59 -16.60
CA GLY A 240 6.87 -17.57 -17.03
C GLY A 240 5.76 -17.30 -16.04
N ASP A 241 5.53 -18.19 -15.06
CA ASP A 241 4.49 -17.99 -14.06
C ASP A 241 4.74 -16.77 -13.19
N LEU A 242 3.64 -16.12 -12.81
CA LEU A 242 3.61 -15.00 -11.88
C LEU A 242 3.18 -15.49 -10.50
N LEU A 243 3.90 -15.04 -9.48
CA LEU A 243 3.57 -15.25 -8.09
C LEU A 243 3.58 -13.92 -7.34
N ALA A 244 2.51 -13.62 -6.62
CA ALA A 244 2.49 -12.49 -5.71
C ALA A 244 2.80 -12.97 -4.29
N LEU A 245 3.49 -12.13 -3.54
CA LEU A 245 3.82 -12.36 -2.13
C LEU A 245 3.44 -11.11 -1.33
N ASP A 246 2.50 -11.25 -0.42
CA ASP A 246 2.13 -10.20 0.53
C ASP A 246 2.90 -10.43 1.83
N LEU A 247 3.70 -9.45 2.22
CA LEU A 247 4.46 -9.42 3.46
C LEU A 247 3.83 -8.41 4.41
N ARG A 248 3.52 -8.80 5.64
CA ARG A 248 2.88 -7.89 6.61
C ARG A 248 3.51 -8.02 7.98
N VAL A 249 3.74 -6.90 8.65
CA VAL A 249 4.08 -6.87 10.07
C VAL A 249 2.79 -7.09 10.88
N VAL A 250 2.70 -8.23 11.55
CA VAL A 250 1.53 -8.60 12.36
C VAL A 250 1.71 -8.23 13.84
N GLU A 251 2.96 -8.13 14.29
CA GLU A 251 3.31 -7.73 15.66
C GLU A 251 4.64 -6.97 15.64
N GLY A 252 4.77 -5.89 16.41
CA GLY A 252 6.02 -5.16 16.60
C GLY A 252 5.96 -3.68 16.25
N MET A 253 7.12 -3.11 15.89
CA MET A 253 7.37 -1.67 15.77
C MET A 253 6.47 -0.98 14.73
N ALA A 254 6.16 -1.67 13.63
CA ALA A 254 5.40 -1.12 12.50
C ALA A 254 4.20 -2.01 12.12
N THR A 255 3.47 -2.48 13.16
CA THR A 255 2.30 -3.34 12.96
C THR A 255 1.33 -2.72 11.93
N GLY A 256 0.94 -3.53 10.95
CA GLY A 256 0.07 -3.11 9.85
C GLY A 256 0.82 -2.66 8.60
N ARG A 257 2.13 -2.33 8.66
CA ARG A 257 2.94 -2.10 7.45
C ARG A 257 2.97 -3.38 6.61
N ALA A 258 2.84 -3.22 5.32
CA ALA A 258 2.83 -4.34 4.40
C ALA A 258 3.58 -3.97 3.12
N VAL A 259 4.13 -4.99 2.45
CA VAL A 259 4.78 -4.90 1.15
C VAL A 259 4.18 -5.97 0.24
N ALA A 260 3.85 -5.62 -0.98
CA ALA A 260 3.43 -6.54 -2.02
C ALA A 260 4.57 -6.71 -3.03
N VAL A 261 4.91 -7.95 -3.31
CA VAL A 261 5.96 -8.29 -4.27
C VAL A 261 5.37 -9.17 -5.36
N LEU A 262 5.62 -8.82 -6.61
CA LEU A 262 5.28 -9.64 -7.77
C LEU A 262 6.56 -10.21 -8.38
N VAL A 263 6.64 -11.51 -8.50
CA VAL A 263 7.78 -12.19 -9.11
C VAL A 263 7.36 -13.01 -10.31
N ARG A 264 8.24 -13.10 -11.30
CA ARG A 264 8.11 -13.99 -12.46
C ARG A 264 9.18 -15.06 -12.38
N PHE A 265 8.77 -16.31 -12.48
CA PHE A 265 9.72 -17.44 -12.55
C PHE A 265 10.36 -17.54 -13.93
N THR A 266 11.67 -17.74 -13.96
CA THR A 266 12.44 -17.80 -15.21
C THR A 266 12.64 -19.23 -15.70
N GLY A 267 12.62 -20.21 -14.79
CA GLY A 267 13.04 -21.58 -15.05
C GLY A 267 14.56 -21.79 -15.06
N ASP A 268 15.38 -20.73 -14.98
CA ASP A 268 16.85 -20.82 -14.85
C ASP A 268 17.23 -21.04 -13.37
N PRO A 269 17.95 -22.13 -13.03
CA PRO A 269 18.40 -22.35 -11.65
C PRO A 269 19.37 -21.29 -11.10
N ARG A 270 20.03 -20.52 -11.97
CA ARG A 270 20.99 -19.48 -11.58
C ARG A 270 20.30 -18.15 -11.25
N ASP A 271 19.17 -17.91 -11.92
CA ASP A 271 18.35 -16.73 -11.74
C ASP A 271 16.88 -17.15 -11.74
N PRO A 272 16.41 -17.80 -10.66
CA PRO A 272 15.15 -18.54 -10.68
C PRO A 272 13.90 -17.66 -10.78
N PHE A 273 14.02 -16.38 -10.47
CA PHE A 273 12.91 -15.43 -10.57
C PHE A 273 13.39 -14.00 -10.81
N TRP A 274 12.54 -13.18 -11.43
CA TRP A 274 12.71 -11.74 -11.55
C TRP A 274 11.64 -11.04 -10.72
N ILE A 275 12.06 -10.04 -9.91
CA ILE A 275 11.13 -9.15 -9.23
C ILE A 275 10.57 -8.19 -10.29
N GLN A 276 9.27 -8.30 -10.55
CA GLN A 276 8.56 -7.45 -11.49
C GLN A 276 8.09 -6.16 -10.83
N ASP A 277 7.69 -6.27 -9.55
CA ASP A 277 7.17 -5.16 -8.78
C ASP A 277 7.48 -5.36 -7.30
N TRP A 278 7.80 -4.27 -6.62
CA TRP A 278 8.03 -4.20 -5.17
C TRP A 278 7.48 -2.87 -4.67
N ARG A 279 6.35 -2.91 -4.01
CA ARG A 279 5.64 -1.69 -3.57
C ARG A 279 5.09 -1.84 -2.15
N ASP A 280 4.77 -0.72 -1.53
CA ASP A 280 3.99 -0.74 -0.30
C ASP A 280 2.69 -1.51 -0.56
N GLY A 281 2.48 -2.54 0.26
CA GLY A 281 1.32 -3.41 0.13
C GLY A 281 0.04 -2.68 0.55
N PRO A 282 -1.10 -3.09 0.04
CA PRO A 282 -2.36 -2.63 0.58
C PRO A 282 -2.43 -3.02 2.05
N GLY A 283 -2.84 -2.10 2.91
CA GLY A 283 -3.38 -2.45 4.21
C GLY A 283 -4.46 -3.53 4.05
N ALA A 284 -4.99 -4.08 5.14
CA ALA A 284 -6.11 -5.01 5.01
C ALA A 284 -7.18 -4.34 4.14
N PRO A 285 -7.69 -5.02 3.09
CA PRO A 285 -8.72 -4.45 2.24
C PRO A 285 -9.92 -4.07 3.11
N VAL A 286 -10.33 -2.81 3.03
CA VAL A 286 -11.53 -2.29 3.73
C VAL A 286 -12.67 -2.37 2.73
N CYS A 287 -13.14 -3.58 2.46
CA CYS A 287 -14.32 -3.75 1.64
C CYS A 287 -15.60 -3.74 2.49
N PRO A 288 -16.70 -3.17 1.98
CA PRO A 288 -18.02 -3.42 2.55
C PRO A 288 -18.29 -4.93 2.59
N GLN A 289 -18.97 -5.40 3.62
CA GLN A 289 -19.51 -6.77 3.57
C GLN A 289 -20.50 -6.83 2.41
N VAL A 290 -20.39 -7.82 1.55
CA VAL A 290 -21.38 -8.06 0.50
C VAL A 290 -22.68 -8.42 1.21
N ILE A 291 -23.66 -7.50 1.20
CA ILE A 291 -24.98 -7.72 1.81
C ILE A 291 -25.77 -8.54 0.79
N THR A 292 -26.05 -9.76 1.16
CA THR A 292 -26.91 -10.69 0.42
C THR A 292 -28.39 -10.43 0.70
#